data_d5d4a205bd4fcec92263a29699a01e0b
#
_entry.id   d5d4a205bd4fcec92263a29699a01e0b
#
_cell.length_a   1.000
_cell.length_b   1.000
_cell.length_c   1.000
_cell.angle_alpha   90.00
_cell.angle_beta   90.00
_cell.angle_gamma   90.00
#
_symmetry.space_group_name_H-M   'P 1'
#
loop_
_entity.id
_entity.type
_entity.pdbx_description
1 polymer ?
#
loop_
_entity_poly.entity_id
_entity_poly.type
_entity_poly.pdbx_seq_one_letter_code
_entity_poly.pdbx_strand_id
1 'polypeptide(L)'
;MTDDANPERLLFASTTESFLEKEASLSRLRELHAAGTSFEPGWWRRAAELGWTSLLVPEEFGGGSVSGDGVADLALVAELAGQTVAPGPLHPVSTVLAGLVESPENHEATIESLVSGEIVGSWAVYEPGQPWSPLTATVTATRTETGYRIDGVKDRVEAGAESGVLLVVAQCDGAVRQFLVPTDAPGVRVAPQRSIDMVKSYARVHFDGVEVDESAVVGAPGQTRDLITRQSQIALILQCAEIVGILETVLAFTIQWGFDRHSFGRPIGSYQALKHKYADLKIWFEACRATTTAAVAEVASRSAGAEMAASVAKSYVGEHAPGMLQDCVQLHGGIGVTWEHDLHLFLRRVTLYRSMFGTPEDHNLRVYDLTKLESAS
;
A
#
# COMPACT_ATOMS: atom_id res chain seq x y z
N MET A 1 7.69 1.35 -28.23
CA MET A 1 6.67 0.45 -28.76
C MET A 1 5.40 0.83 -28.03
N THR A 2 4.46 1.44 -28.73
CA THR A 2 3.13 1.76 -28.24
C THR A 2 2.42 0.43 -28.05
N ASP A 3 2.29 0.01 -26.79
CA ASP A 3 1.42 -1.07 -26.41
C ASP A 3 0.01 -0.68 -26.88
N ASP A 4 -0.61 -1.50 -27.74
CA ASP A 4 -2.01 -1.34 -28.12
C ASP A 4 -2.80 -1.47 -26.81
N ALA A 5 -3.16 -0.33 -26.24
CA ALA A 5 -3.75 -0.28 -24.89
C ALA A 5 -5.02 -1.13 -24.93
N ASN A 6 -5.01 -2.24 -24.18
CA ASN A 6 -6.15 -3.14 -24.03
C ASN A 6 -7.42 -2.30 -23.73
N PRO A 7 -8.45 -2.29 -24.60
CA PRO A 7 -9.64 -1.46 -24.44
C PRO A 7 -10.35 -1.67 -23.10
N GLU A 8 -10.33 -2.89 -22.58
CA GLU A 8 -10.93 -3.24 -21.28
C GLU A 8 -10.18 -2.56 -20.13
N ARG A 9 -8.84 -2.55 -20.20
CA ARG A 9 -7.98 -1.86 -19.22
C ARG A 9 -8.19 -0.34 -19.25
N LEU A 10 -8.36 0.26 -20.43
CA LEU A 10 -8.68 1.68 -20.55
C LEU A 10 -10.07 2.02 -19.96
N LEU A 11 -11.07 1.17 -20.22
CA LEU A 11 -12.39 1.33 -19.64
C LEU A 11 -12.36 1.19 -18.11
N PHE A 12 -11.63 0.22 -17.61
CA PHE A 12 -11.43 0.01 -16.18
C PHE A 12 -10.73 1.21 -15.52
N ALA A 13 -9.68 1.73 -16.13
CA ALA A 13 -9.00 2.93 -15.67
C ALA A 13 -9.95 4.13 -15.59
N SER A 14 -10.68 4.43 -16.68
CA SER A 14 -11.60 5.57 -16.72
C SER A 14 -12.77 5.43 -15.75
N THR A 15 -13.25 4.21 -15.51
CA THR A 15 -14.30 3.93 -14.51
C THR A 15 -13.77 4.16 -13.09
N THR A 16 -12.54 3.69 -12.81
CA THR A 16 -11.84 3.91 -11.54
C THR A 16 -11.59 5.41 -11.28
N GLU A 17 -11.10 6.15 -12.29
CA GLU A 17 -10.90 7.60 -12.20
C GLU A 17 -12.21 8.32 -11.87
N SER A 18 -13.28 8.03 -12.62
CA SER A 18 -14.60 8.65 -12.42
C SER A 18 -15.16 8.36 -11.01
N PHE A 19 -14.96 7.15 -10.51
CA PHE A 19 -15.34 6.80 -9.14
C PHE A 19 -14.54 7.60 -8.11
N LEU A 20 -13.22 7.67 -8.27
CA LEU A 20 -12.33 8.40 -7.35
C LEU A 20 -12.61 9.90 -7.35
N GLU A 21 -12.79 10.53 -8.51
CA GLU A 21 -13.14 11.94 -8.63
C GLU A 21 -14.43 12.28 -7.88
N LYS A 22 -15.43 11.42 -8.00
CA LYS A 22 -16.74 11.62 -7.39
C LYS A 22 -16.76 11.30 -5.89
N GLU A 23 -16.15 10.18 -5.49
CA GLU A 23 -16.34 9.58 -4.16
C GLU A 23 -15.14 9.77 -3.21
N ALA A 24 -13.98 10.22 -3.74
CA ALA A 24 -12.75 10.45 -2.99
C ALA A 24 -12.15 11.84 -3.25
N SER A 25 -12.99 12.86 -3.45
CA SER A 25 -12.50 14.24 -3.60
C SER A 25 -11.74 14.70 -2.35
N LEU A 26 -10.79 15.63 -2.52
CA LEU A 26 -9.99 16.16 -1.40
C LEU A 26 -10.85 16.86 -0.33
N SER A 27 -12.00 17.44 -0.72
CA SER A 27 -12.99 17.95 0.23
C SER A 27 -13.61 16.81 1.06
N ARG A 28 -13.94 15.68 0.41
CA ARG A 28 -14.47 14.51 1.12
C ARG A 28 -13.46 13.93 2.12
N LEU A 29 -12.18 13.91 1.77
CA LEU A 29 -11.13 13.49 2.71
C LEU A 29 -11.09 14.38 3.96
N ARG A 30 -11.25 15.69 3.80
CA ARG A 30 -11.31 16.62 4.93
C ARG A 30 -12.53 16.38 5.81
N GLU A 31 -13.69 16.06 5.22
CA GLU A 31 -14.91 15.68 5.95
C GLU A 31 -14.72 14.39 6.76
N LEU A 32 -14.15 13.33 6.12
CA LEU A 32 -13.83 12.06 6.80
C LEU A 32 -12.90 12.31 8.00
N HIS A 33 -11.83 13.07 7.78
CA HIS A 33 -10.90 13.41 8.85
C HIS A 33 -11.58 14.19 9.99
N ALA A 34 -12.41 15.17 9.68
CA ALA A 34 -13.14 15.94 10.68
C ALA A 34 -14.14 15.07 11.47
N ALA A 35 -14.70 14.05 10.82
CA ALA A 35 -15.57 13.06 11.45
C ALA A 35 -14.81 12.00 12.27
N GLY A 36 -13.47 11.96 12.19
CA GLY A 36 -12.64 10.93 12.82
C GLY A 36 -12.80 9.54 12.18
N THR A 37 -13.18 9.50 10.90
CA THR A 37 -13.43 8.27 10.14
C THR A 37 -12.40 8.17 9.01
N SER A 38 -11.85 6.98 8.79
CA SER A 38 -10.89 6.72 7.70
C SER A 38 -11.59 6.52 6.35
N PHE A 39 -12.66 5.77 6.33
CA PHE A 39 -13.53 5.54 5.16
C PHE A 39 -14.90 5.01 5.61
N GLU A 40 -15.86 5.02 4.70
CA GLU A 40 -17.20 4.46 4.93
C GLU A 40 -17.27 3.03 4.36
N PRO A 41 -17.86 2.06 5.10
CA PRO A 41 -17.99 0.68 4.59
C PRO A 41 -18.71 0.59 3.24
N GLY A 42 -19.72 1.43 3.01
CA GLY A 42 -20.43 1.50 1.72
C GLY A 42 -19.55 2.00 0.57
N TRP A 43 -18.60 2.89 0.83
CA TRP A 43 -17.61 3.32 -0.15
C TRP A 43 -16.71 2.15 -0.55
N TRP A 44 -16.22 1.38 0.42
CA TRP A 44 -15.36 0.23 0.16
C TRP A 44 -16.06 -0.88 -0.63
N ARG A 45 -17.32 -1.19 -0.31
CA ARG A 45 -18.11 -2.15 -1.09
C ARG A 45 -18.24 -1.74 -2.55
N ARG A 46 -18.52 -0.46 -2.83
CA ARG A 46 -18.58 0.04 -4.21
C ARG A 46 -17.22 -0.04 -4.92
N ALA A 47 -16.11 0.18 -4.22
CA ALA A 47 -14.77 -0.04 -4.76
C ALA A 47 -14.53 -1.53 -5.11
N ALA A 48 -14.99 -2.44 -4.24
CA ALA A 48 -14.96 -3.87 -4.50
C ALA A 48 -15.84 -4.27 -5.71
N GLU A 49 -17.04 -3.70 -5.83
CA GLU A 49 -17.93 -3.90 -6.99
C GLU A 49 -17.30 -3.44 -8.31
N LEU A 50 -16.36 -2.50 -8.29
CA LEU A 50 -15.54 -2.11 -9.45
C LEU A 50 -14.43 -3.13 -9.77
N GLY A 51 -14.26 -4.17 -8.94
CA GLY A 51 -13.28 -5.22 -9.15
C GLY A 51 -11.91 -5.00 -8.49
N TRP A 52 -11.71 -3.94 -7.68
CA TRP A 52 -10.39 -3.64 -7.10
C TRP A 52 -9.84 -4.78 -6.23
N THR A 53 -10.72 -5.47 -5.53
CA THR A 53 -10.40 -6.59 -4.63
C THR A 53 -10.19 -7.91 -5.34
N SER A 54 -10.69 -8.05 -6.57
CA SER A 54 -10.68 -9.31 -7.32
C SER A 54 -9.40 -9.52 -8.14
N LEU A 55 -8.62 -8.46 -8.39
CA LEU A 55 -7.53 -8.44 -9.38
C LEU A 55 -6.42 -9.47 -9.13
N LEU A 56 -6.11 -9.79 -7.86
CA LEU A 56 -5.12 -10.80 -7.49
C LEU A 56 -5.71 -12.20 -7.28
N VAL A 57 -7.03 -12.32 -7.33
CA VAL A 57 -7.76 -13.55 -6.97
C VAL A 57 -8.03 -14.34 -8.24
N PRO A 58 -7.77 -15.66 -8.28
CA PRO A 58 -8.14 -16.52 -9.40
C PRO A 58 -9.65 -16.56 -9.67
N GLU A 59 -10.04 -16.82 -10.91
CA GLU A 59 -11.46 -16.89 -11.31
C GLU A 59 -12.26 -17.92 -10.51
N GLU A 60 -11.65 -19.04 -10.15
CA GLU A 60 -12.26 -20.10 -9.34
C GLU A 60 -12.70 -19.64 -7.93
N PHE A 61 -12.11 -18.54 -7.42
CA PHE A 61 -12.47 -17.90 -6.16
C PHE A 61 -13.21 -16.56 -6.35
N GLY A 62 -13.83 -16.37 -7.52
CA GLY A 62 -14.61 -15.15 -7.81
C GLY A 62 -13.78 -13.94 -8.18
N GLY A 63 -12.51 -14.11 -8.51
CA GLY A 63 -11.61 -13.05 -8.93
C GLY A 63 -11.48 -12.93 -10.45
N GLY A 64 -10.42 -12.26 -10.88
CA GLY A 64 -10.05 -12.06 -12.28
C GLY A 64 -9.37 -10.72 -12.52
N SER A 65 -8.44 -10.70 -13.44
CA SER A 65 -7.76 -9.47 -13.89
C SER A 65 -8.41 -8.94 -15.18
N VAL A 66 -8.26 -7.65 -15.42
CA VAL A 66 -8.83 -6.99 -16.60
C VAL A 66 -7.93 -7.16 -17.84
N SER A 67 -6.61 -7.13 -17.61
CA SER A 67 -5.63 -7.22 -18.70
C SER A 67 -4.99 -8.62 -18.85
N GLY A 68 -5.30 -9.56 -17.97
CA GLY A 68 -4.58 -10.81 -17.80
C GLY A 68 -3.38 -10.70 -16.84
N ASP A 69 -3.06 -9.50 -16.34
CA ASP A 69 -2.03 -9.23 -15.34
C ASP A 69 -2.63 -8.48 -14.13
N GLY A 70 -3.11 -9.25 -13.16
CA GLY A 70 -3.77 -8.70 -11.97
C GLY A 70 -2.88 -7.81 -11.11
N VAL A 71 -1.56 -8.03 -11.13
CA VAL A 71 -0.61 -7.19 -10.40
C VAL A 71 -0.48 -5.82 -11.06
N ALA A 72 -0.37 -5.79 -12.39
CA ALA A 72 -0.29 -4.55 -13.17
C ALA A 72 -1.60 -3.76 -13.09
N ASP A 73 -2.76 -4.44 -13.10
CA ASP A 73 -4.07 -3.81 -12.96
C ASP A 73 -4.27 -3.24 -11.55
N LEU A 74 -3.83 -3.96 -10.51
CA LEU A 74 -3.90 -3.48 -9.14
C LEU A 74 -2.94 -2.29 -8.89
N ALA A 75 -1.76 -2.30 -9.48
CA ALA A 75 -0.83 -1.17 -9.44
C ALA A 75 -1.42 0.08 -10.12
N LEU A 76 -2.16 -0.09 -11.22
CA LEU A 76 -2.91 0.99 -11.87
C LEU A 76 -3.96 1.58 -10.91
N VAL A 77 -4.74 0.75 -10.22
CA VAL A 77 -5.70 1.23 -9.21
C VAL A 77 -5.00 2.02 -8.11
N ALA A 78 -3.86 1.54 -7.63
CA ALA A 78 -3.08 2.23 -6.59
C ALA A 78 -2.54 3.59 -7.10
N GLU A 79 -2.06 3.67 -8.35
CA GLU A 79 -1.61 4.92 -8.97
C GLU A 79 -2.76 5.93 -9.06
N LEU A 80 -3.93 5.52 -9.56
CA LEU A 80 -5.12 6.36 -9.63
C LEU A 80 -5.61 6.81 -8.23
N ALA A 81 -5.60 5.90 -7.25
CA ALA A 81 -5.92 6.23 -5.86
C ALA A 81 -4.96 7.28 -5.27
N GLY A 82 -3.69 7.26 -5.69
CA GLY A 82 -2.70 8.27 -5.32
C GLY A 82 -3.05 9.67 -5.82
N GLN A 83 -3.62 9.79 -7.01
CA GLN A 83 -3.99 11.09 -7.59
C GLN A 83 -4.99 11.88 -6.74
N THR A 84 -5.81 11.19 -5.95
CA THR A 84 -6.80 11.79 -5.05
C THR A 84 -6.49 11.57 -3.56
N VAL A 85 -5.35 10.95 -3.22
CA VAL A 85 -5.02 10.51 -1.85
C VAL A 85 -6.15 9.66 -1.26
N ALA A 86 -6.71 8.76 -2.07
CA ALA A 86 -7.94 8.03 -1.77
C ALA A 86 -7.94 7.37 -0.38
N PRO A 87 -9.10 7.32 0.29
CA PRO A 87 -9.27 6.57 1.52
C PRO A 87 -9.37 5.07 1.27
N GLY A 88 -9.55 4.29 2.33
CA GLY A 88 -9.89 2.89 2.26
C GLY A 88 -8.71 1.93 2.29
N PRO A 89 -9.02 0.64 2.45
CA PRO A 89 -8.07 -0.40 2.81
C PRO A 89 -7.52 -1.18 1.61
N LEU A 90 -7.29 -0.54 0.45
CA LEU A 90 -6.79 -1.22 -0.76
C LEU A 90 -5.53 -2.04 -0.47
N HIS A 91 -4.52 -1.42 0.16
CA HIS A 91 -3.24 -2.07 0.44
C HIS A 91 -3.36 -3.25 1.40
N PRO A 92 -3.96 -3.10 2.61
CA PRO A 92 -4.03 -4.21 3.56
C PRO A 92 -4.87 -5.38 3.01
N VAL A 93 -6.01 -5.11 2.37
CA VAL A 93 -6.86 -6.17 1.79
C VAL A 93 -6.13 -6.89 0.67
N SER A 94 -5.48 -6.17 -0.26
CA SER A 94 -4.71 -6.79 -1.35
C SER A 94 -3.55 -7.63 -0.83
N THR A 95 -2.88 -7.17 0.25
CA THR A 95 -1.78 -7.91 0.87
C THR A 95 -2.25 -9.18 1.57
N VAL A 96 -3.41 -9.14 2.23
CA VAL A 96 -4.03 -10.34 2.82
C VAL A 96 -4.45 -11.32 1.73
N LEU A 97 -5.16 -10.85 0.70
CA LEU A 97 -5.57 -11.68 -0.44
C LEU A 97 -4.37 -12.33 -1.13
N ALA A 98 -3.26 -11.60 -1.33
CA ALA A 98 -2.04 -12.15 -1.91
C ALA A 98 -1.45 -13.33 -1.11
N GLY A 99 -1.71 -13.39 0.19
CA GLY A 99 -1.34 -14.55 1.03
C GLY A 99 -2.37 -15.67 0.95
N LEU A 100 -3.66 -15.35 1.01
CA LEU A 100 -4.73 -16.36 1.06
C LEU A 100 -4.88 -17.14 -0.26
N VAL A 101 -4.74 -16.49 -1.40
CA VAL A 101 -4.88 -17.13 -2.72
C VAL A 101 -3.76 -18.14 -3.02
N GLU A 102 -2.63 -18.06 -2.34
CA GLU A 102 -1.54 -19.05 -2.46
C GLU A 102 -1.76 -20.29 -1.57
N SER A 103 -2.74 -20.25 -0.67
CA SER A 103 -3.11 -21.32 0.25
C SER A 103 -4.60 -21.26 0.58
N PRO A 104 -5.48 -21.53 -0.40
CA PRO A 104 -6.91 -21.24 -0.28
C PRO A 104 -7.69 -22.30 0.51
N GLU A 105 -7.14 -23.50 0.77
CA GLU A 105 -7.87 -24.72 1.14
C GLU A 105 -8.82 -24.57 2.35
N ASN A 106 -8.55 -23.63 3.26
CA ASN A 106 -9.43 -23.39 4.41
C ASN A 106 -9.97 -21.96 4.45
N HIS A 107 -9.76 -21.18 3.38
CA HIS A 107 -9.94 -19.73 3.41
C HIS A 107 -10.90 -19.20 2.34
N GLU A 108 -11.55 -20.07 1.55
CA GLU A 108 -12.44 -19.69 0.45
C GLU A 108 -13.52 -18.70 0.88
N ALA A 109 -14.23 -18.97 1.96
CA ALA A 109 -15.27 -18.07 2.48
C ALA A 109 -14.72 -16.69 2.90
N THR A 110 -13.50 -16.67 3.44
CA THR A 110 -12.84 -15.39 3.78
C THR A 110 -12.39 -14.64 2.52
N ILE A 111 -11.86 -15.34 1.52
CA ILE A 111 -11.51 -14.76 0.22
C ILE A 111 -12.75 -14.13 -0.41
N GLU A 112 -13.89 -14.85 -0.46
CA GLU A 112 -15.16 -14.35 -0.98
C GLU A 112 -15.64 -13.09 -0.26
N SER A 113 -15.61 -13.09 1.08
CA SER A 113 -16.01 -11.93 1.89
C SER A 113 -15.06 -10.72 1.72
N LEU A 114 -13.77 -10.95 1.47
CA LEU A 114 -12.80 -9.89 1.15
C LEU A 114 -13.00 -9.36 -0.27
N VAL A 115 -13.25 -10.23 -1.25
CA VAL A 115 -13.49 -9.87 -2.66
C VAL A 115 -14.77 -9.07 -2.80
N SER A 116 -15.85 -9.43 -2.09
CA SER A 116 -17.11 -8.67 -2.08
C SER A 116 -17.03 -7.33 -1.33
N GLY A 117 -15.93 -7.09 -0.58
CA GLY A 117 -15.80 -5.93 0.30
C GLY A 117 -16.72 -5.96 1.51
N GLU A 118 -17.30 -7.12 1.84
CA GLU A 118 -18.12 -7.31 3.04
C GLU A 118 -17.31 -7.14 4.32
N ILE A 119 -16.10 -7.69 4.32
CA ILE A 119 -15.13 -7.52 5.40
C ILE A 119 -13.84 -6.86 4.89
N VAL A 120 -13.10 -6.26 5.82
CA VAL A 120 -11.75 -5.75 5.63
C VAL A 120 -10.77 -6.73 6.26
N GLY A 121 -9.71 -7.07 5.54
CA GLY A 121 -8.58 -7.83 6.05
C GLY A 121 -7.36 -6.95 6.26
N SER A 122 -6.63 -7.16 7.36
CA SER A 122 -5.41 -6.40 7.65
C SER A 122 -4.23 -7.30 7.96
N TRP A 123 -3.07 -6.96 7.40
CA TRP A 123 -1.84 -7.71 7.64
C TRP A 123 -1.14 -7.24 8.91
N ALA A 124 -1.16 -8.06 9.94
CA ALA A 124 -0.56 -7.79 11.25
C ALA A 124 0.87 -8.33 11.29
N VAL A 125 1.82 -7.60 10.70
CA VAL A 125 3.23 -7.99 10.55
C VAL A 125 4.16 -7.19 11.45
N TYR A 126 3.91 -5.89 11.64
CA TYR A 126 4.75 -5.04 12.48
C TYR A 126 4.64 -5.34 13.97
N GLU A 127 5.72 -5.05 14.70
CA GLU A 127 5.78 -5.17 16.15
C GLU A 127 6.33 -3.89 16.80
N PRO A 128 5.97 -3.60 18.06
CA PRO A 128 6.41 -2.38 18.75
C PRO A 128 7.93 -2.29 18.85
N GLY A 129 8.49 -1.14 18.42
CA GLY A 129 9.92 -0.87 18.53
C GLY A 129 10.83 -1.69 17.60
N GLN A 130 10.26 -2.52 16.73
CA GLN A 130 11.04 -3.31 15.78
C GLN A 130 11.14 -2.61 14.42
N PRO A 131 12.30 -2.71 13.73
CA PRO A 131 12.45 -2.30 12.35
C PRO A 131 11.59 -3.18 11.44
N TRP A 132 11.53 -2.84 10.15
CA TRP A 132 10.90 -3.69 9.15
C TRP A 132 11.67 -5.01 9.02
N SER A 133 11.05 -6.09 9.45
CA SER A 133 11.60 -7.45 9.38
C SER A 133 10.45 -8.48 9.30
N PRO A 134 9.81 -8.64 8.14
CA PRO A 134 8.57 -9.41 8.01
C PRO A 134 8.75 -10.92 8.27
N LEU A 135 9.99 -11.41 8.21
CA LEU A 135 10.33 -12.81 8.45
C LEU A 135 10.76 -13.09 9.90
N THR A 136 10.59 -12.12 10.80
CA THR A 136 10.82 -12.28 12.23
C THR A 136 9.59 -11.85 13.02
N ALA A 137 9.29 -12.53 14.12
CA ALA A 137 8.18 -12.18 14.98
C ALA A 137 8.54 -12.44 16.45
N THR A 138 8.02 -11.60 17.35
CA THR A 138 8.04 -11.79 18.81
C THR A 138 6.66 -12.20 19.34
N VAL A 139 5.59 -11.95 18.55
CA VAL A 139 4.29 -12.57 18.78
C VAL A 139 4.46 -14.07 18.62
N THR A 140 3.96 -14.83 19.59
CA THR A 140 4.09 -16.29 19.63
C THR A 140 2.77 -16.99 19.33
N ALA A 141 2.85 -18.11 18.63
CA ALA A 141 1.76 -19.06 18.46
C ALA A 141 2.20 -20.41 19.06
N THR A 142 1.58 -20.81 20.15
CA THR A 142 1.88 -22.07 20.83
C THR A 142 0.84 -23.12 20.45
N ARG A 143 1.28 -24.30 20.04
CA ARG A 143 0.37 -25.40 19.70
C ARG A 143 -0.41 -25.88 20.93
N THR A 144 -1.71 -26.09 20.74
CA THR A 144 -2.64 -26.67 21.75
C THR A 144 -3.17 -28.00 21.25
N GLU A 145 -4.09 -28.62 21.98
CA GLU A 145 -4.73 -29.88 21.55
C GLU A 145 -5.64 -29.71 20.33
N THR A 146 -6.21 -28.50 20.13
CA THR A 146 -7.21 -28.22 19.10
C THR A 146 -6.76 -27.20 18.05
N GLY A 147 -5.56 -26.64 18.19
CA GLY A 147 -5.06 -25.60 17.27
C GLY A 147 -3.89 -24.83 17.85
N TYR A 148 -4.03 -23.53 17.95
CA TYR A 148 -2.96 -22.64 18.41
C TYR A 148 -3.48 -21.56 19.37
N ARG A 149 -2.62 -21.16 20.28
CA ARG A 149 -2.82 -20.01 21.16
C ARG A 149 -1.83 -18.92 20.81
N ILE A 150 -2.33 -17.73 20.52
CA ILE A 150 -1.55 -16.57 20.08
C ILE A 150 -1.44 -15.57 21.22
N ASP A 151 -0.20 -15.13 21.51
CA ASP A 151 0.13 -14.17 22.55
C ASP A 151 1.11 -13.10 22.02
N GLY A 152 0.88 -11.83 22.34
CA GLY A 152 1.78 -10.72 22.02
C GLY A 152 1.11 -9.49 21.48
N VAL A 153 1.89 -8.63 20.78
CA VAL A 153 1.41 -7.33 20.30
C VAL A 153 1.87 -7.07 18.88
N LYS A 154 0.93 -6.72 17.99
CA LYS A 154 1.21 -6.16 16.67
C LYS A 154 0.99 -4.65 16.66
N ASP A 155 1.79 -3.94 15.86
CA ASP A 155 1.82 -2.48 15.82
C ASP A 155 1.60 -1.99 14.38
N ARG A 156 1.15 -0.76 14.22
CA ARG A 156 0.96 -0.14 12.90
C ARG A 156 0.18 -1.02 11.91
N VAL A 157 -0.87 -1.70 12.40
CA VAL A 157 -1.75 -2.53 11.56
C VAL A 157 -2.69 -1.59 10.80
N GLU A 158 -2.48 -1.46 9.49
CA GLU A 158 -3.29 -0.57 8.63
C GLU A 158 -4.74 -1.07 8.59
N ALA A 159 -5.69 -0.16 8.75
CA ALA A 159 -7.12 -0.44 8.86
C ALA A 159 -7.49 -1.48 9.95
N GLY A 160 -6.63 -1.67 10.96
CA GLY A 160 -6.82 -2.70 11.97
C GLY A 160 -8.07 -2.52 12.83
N ALA A 161 -8.54 -1.28 13.01
CA ALA A 161 -9.77 -0.99 13.76
C ALA A 161 -11.04 -1.24 12.92
N GLU A 162 -10.92 -1.20 11.61
CA GLU A 162 -12.00 -1.43 10.64
C GLU A 162 -12.03 -2.88 10.12
N SER A 163 -11.03 -3.69 10.50
CA SER A 163 -10.89 -5.07 10.03
C SER A 163 -11.88 -6.02 10.69
N GLY A 164 -12.44 -6.93 9.88
CA GLY A 164 -13.13 -8.13 10.37
C GLY A 164 -12.15 -9.28 10.65
N VAL A 165 -10.98 -9.28 9.98
CA VAL A 165 -10.00 -10.35 10.09
C VAL A 165 -8.57 -9.81 10.01
N LEU A 166 -7.67 -10.42 10.76
CA LEU A 166 -6.24 -10.12 10.80
C LEU A 166 -5.44 -11.32 10.29
N LEU A 167 -4.53 -11.09 9.36
CA LEU A 167 -3.50 -12.07 9.00
C LEU A 167 -2.26 -11.80 9.86
N VAL A 168 -2.07 -12.61 10.89
CA VAL A 168 -1.08 -12.40 11.95
C VAL A 168 0.18 -13.20 11.67
N VAL A 169 1.32 -12.54 11.60
CA VAL A 169 2.65 -13.17 11.54
C VAL A 169 3.11 -13.49 12.95
N ALA A 170 3.37 -14.74 13.27
CA ALA A 170 3.78 -15.18 14.60
C ALA A 170 4.90 -16.23 14.55
N GLN A 171 5.70 -16.28 15.62
CA GLN A 171 6.71 -17.31 15.86
C GLN A 171 6.02 -18.58 16.37
N CYS A 172 6.21 -19.70 15.68
CA CYS A 172 5.65 -21.00 16.04
C CYS A 172 6.71 -22.09 15.84
N ASP A 173 7.03 -22.84 16.88
CA ASP A 173 7.96 -23.99 16.84
C ASP A 173 9.31 -23.69 16.14
N GLY A 174 9.89 -22.52 16.41
CA GLY A 174 11.17 -22.08 15.84
C GLY A 174 11.08 -21.51 14.41
N ALA A 175 9.89 -21.43 13.82
CA ALA A 175 9.65 -20.87 12.50
C ALA A 175 8.56 -19.79 12.53
N VAL A 176 8.58 -18.88 11.57
CA VAL A 176 7.51 -17.90 11.37
C VAL A 176 6.35 -18.55 10.62
N ARG A 177 5.13 -18.31 11.09
CA ARG A 177 3.88 -18.73 10.45
C ARG A 177 2.89 -17.58 10.38
N GLN A 178 1.85 -17.74 9.59
CA GLN A 178 0.72 -16.81 9.51
C GLN A 178 -0.57 -17.47 9.97
N PHE A 179 -1.39 -16.69 10.68
CA PHE A 179 -2.67 -17.15 11.24
C PHE A 179 -3.75 -16.12 10.90
N LEU A 180 -4.87 -16.62 10.40
CA LEU A 180 -6.06 -15.81 10.17
C LEU A 180 -6.87 -15.72 11.48
N VAL A 181 -6.98 -14.52 12.03
CA VAL A 181 -7.57 -14.27 13.35
C VAL A 181 -8.75 -13.30 13.21
N PRO A 182 -9.98 -13.67 13.57
CA PRO A 182 -11.08 -12.71 13.65
C PRO A 182 -10.79 -11.60 14.65
N THR A 183 -11.13 -10.35 14.32
CA THR A 183 -10.87 -9.20 15.21
C THR A 183 -11.74 -9.20 16.46
N ASP A 184 -12.88 -9.89 16.44
CA ASP A 184 -13.79 -10.08 17.56
C ASP A 184 -13.51 -11.34 18.41
N ALA A 185 -12.44 -12.08 18.07
CA ALA A 185 -12.05 -13.27 18.84
C ALA A 185 -11.72 -12.91 20.29
N PRO A 186 -12.13 -13.74 21.27
CA PRO A 186 -11.78 -13.56 22.66
C PRO A 186 -10.27 -13.39 22.87
N GLY A 187 -9.87 -12.36 23.60
CA GLY A 187 -8.45 -12.04 23.83
C GLY A 187 -7.84 -11.06 22.80
N VAL A 188 -8.52 -10.76 21.71
CA VAL A 188 -8.09 -9.70 20.76
C VAL A 188 -8.55 -8.33 21.30
N ARG A 189 -7.61 -7.38 21.33
CA ARG A 189 -7.92 -6.00 21.69
C ARG A 189 -7.25 -5.05 20.70
N VAL A 190 -8.07 -4.31 19.96
CA VAL A 190 -7.62 -3.33 18.97
C VAL A 190 -7.60 -1.94 19.58
N ALA A 191 -6.46 -1.24 19.50
CA ALA A 191 -6.26 0.11 19.97
C ALA A 191 -5.85 1.03 18.83
N PRO A 192 -6.74 1.94 18.38
CA PRO A 192 -6.42 2.88 17.31
C PRO A 192 -5.17 3.73 17.62
N GLN A 193 -4.37 4.00 16.60
CA GLN A 193 -3.17 4.83 16.68
C GLN A 193 -3.35 6.13 15.87
N ARG A 194 -2.68 7.19 16.32
CA ARG A 194 -2.66 8.45 15.57
C ARG A 194 -1.72 8.31 14.36
N SER A 195 -2.21 8.68 13.19
CA SER A 195 -1.45 8.75 11.96
C SER A 195 -1.13 10.20 11.57
N ILE A 196 -0.03 10.39 10.84
CA ILE A 196 0.23 11.66 10.16
C ILE A 196 -0.70 11.85 8.96
N ASP A 197 -1.11 10.76 8.32
CA ASP A 197 -2.10 10.76 7.23
C ASP A 197 -3.50 11.07 7.79
N MET A 198 -4.34 11.68 6.96
CA MET A 198 -5.66 12.12 7.40
C MET A 198 -6.73 11.03 7.34
N VAL A 199 -6.56 10.04 6.45
CA VAL A 199 -7.57 8.99 6.19
C VAL A 199 -7.00 7.57 6.20
N LYS A 200 -5.68 7.38 6.30
CA LYS A 200 -5.09 6.07 6.58
C LYS A 200 -5.07 5.84 8.08
N SER A 201 -5.82 4.86 8.53
CA SER A 201 -5.92 4.46 9.95
C SER A 201 -4.93 3.34 10.25
N TYR A 202 -4.44 3.33 11.47
CA TYR A 202 -3.57 2.30 12.01
C TYR A 202 -4.03 1.91 13.42
N ALA A 203 -3.74 0.68 13.80
CA ALA A 203 -4.02 0.19 15.14
C ALA A 203 -2.85 -0.62 15.71
N ARG A 204 -2.77 -0.62 17.04
CA ARG A 204 -2.04 -1.62 17.79
C ARG A 204 -3.00 -2.73 18.19
N VAL A 205 -2.61 -3.96 17.97
CA VAL A 205 -3.43 -5.13 18.28
C VAL A 205 -2.73 -5.98 19.34
N HIS A 206 -3.45 -6.24 20.42
CA HIS A 206 -2.99 -7.11 21.51
C HIS A 206 -3.69 -8.47 21.38
N PHE A 207 -2.92 -9.50 21.53
CA PHE A 207 -3.37 -10.90 21.60
C PHE A 207 -3.04 -11.42 23.01
N ASP A 208 -4.05 -11.81 23.76
CA ASP A 208 -3.93 -12.33 25.13
C ASP A 208 -4.62 -13.69 25.20
N GLY A 209 -3.84 -14.73 24.92
CA GLY A 209 -4.31 -16.10 24.90
C GLY A 209 -5.38 -16.36 23.83
N VAL A 210 -5.24 -15.75 22.65
CA VAL A 210 -6.23 -15.91 21.57
C VAL A 210 -6.13 -17.33 20.99
N GLU A 211 -7.20 -18.09 21.10
CA GLU A 211 -7.28 -19.45 20.58
C GLU A 211 -7.82 -19.44 19.15
N VAL A 212 -7.13 -20.16 18.25
CA VAL A 212 -7.52 -20.43 16.87
C VAL A 212 -7.34 -21.90 16.56
N ASP A 213 -8.16 -22.45 15.69
CA ASP A 213 -8.03 -23.85 15.27
C ASP A 213 -6.96 -24.05 14.18
N GLU A 214 -6.72 -25.30 13.78
CA GLU A 214 -5.73 -25.64 12.74
C GLU A 214 -6.06 -24.99 11.38
N SER A 215 -7.33 -24.73 11.08
CA SER A 215 -7.76 -24.14 9.82
C SER A 215 -7.40 -22.66 9.69
N ALA A 216 -7.04 -22.00 10.80
CA ALA A 216 -6.56 -20.63 10.81
C ALA A 216 -5.14 -20.45 10.23
N VAL A 217 -4.38 -21.55 10.08
CA VAL A 217 -3.02 -21.48 9.53
C VAL A 217 -3.07 -21.15 8.04
N VAL A 218 -2.30 -20.15 7.64
CA VAL A 218 -2.14 -19.75 6.23
C VAL A 218 -0.78 -20.22 5.72
N GLY A 219 -0.79 -21.05 4.70
CA GLY A 219 0.40 -21.64 4.10
C GLY A 219 0.79 -23.00 4.70
N ALA A 220 1.20 -23.91 3.81
CA ALA A 220 1.75 -25.20 4.21
C ALA A 220 3.09 -25.04 4.95
N PRO A 221 3.53 -26.07 5.71
CA PRO A 221 4.85 -26.08 6.32
C PRO A 221 5.95 -25.79 5.29
N GLY A 222 6.78 -24.78 5.53
CA GLY A 222 7.86 -24.36 4.65
C GLY A 222 7.49 -23.27 3.62
N GLN A 223 6.22 -23.01 3.34
CA GLN A 223 5.78 -21.98 2.38
C GLN A 223 5.71 -20.58 2.97
N THR A 224 5.63 -20.42 4.28
CA THR A 224 5.36 -19.11 4.92
C THR A 224 6.34 -18.02 4.52
N ARG A 225 7.63 -18.38 4.31
CA ARG A 225 8.63 -17.41 3.84
C ARG A 225 8.26 -16.84 2.46
N ASP A 226 7.89 -17.69 1.52
CA ASP A 226 7.55 -17.30 0.15
C ASP A 226 6.26 -16.48 0.13
N LEU A 227 5.26 -16.85 0.93
CA LEU A 227 4.03 -16.08 1.11
C LEU A 227 4.32 -14.67 1.65
N ILE A 228 5.07 -14.54 2.73
CA ILE A 228 5.43 -13.26 3.33
C ILE A 228 6.28 -12.43 2.35
N THR A 229 7.17 -13.06 1.60
CA THR A 229 7.95 -12.38 0.55
C THR A 229 7.03 -11.83 -0.54
N ARG A 230 6.10 -12.64 -1.04
CA ARG A 230 5.11 -12.21 -2.04
C ARG A 230 4.24 -11.06 -1.54
N GLN A 231 3.72 -11.17 -0.32
CA GLN A 231 2.94 -10.11 0.31
C GLN A 231 3.74 -8.81 0.46
N SER A 232 5.01 -8.91 0.85
CA SER A 232 5.92 -7.77 0.93
C SER A 232 6.13 -7.10 -0.42
N GLN A 233 6.35 -7.89 -1.49
CA GLN A 233 6.48 -7.36 -2.85
C GLN A 233 5.23 -6.61 -3.28
N ILE A 234 4.04 -7.17 -3.08
CA ILE A 234 2.76 -6.51 -3.37
C ILE A 234 2.62 -5.21 -2.58
N ALA A 235 2.85 -5.23 -1.27
CA ALA A 235 2.78 -4.02 -0.44
C ALA A 235 3.72 -2.91 -0.94
N LEU A 236 4.95 -3.26 -1.32
CA LEU A 236 5.96 -2.30 -1.79
C LEU A 236 5.57 -1.66 -3.13
N ILE A 237 5.16 -2.46 -4.12
CA ILE A 237 4.80 -1.91 -5.44
C ILE A 237 3.52 -1.06 -5.37
N LEU A 238 2.54 -1.43 -4.54
CA LEU A 238 1.33 -0.64 -4.35
C LEU A 238 1.64 0.74 -3.74
N GLN A 239 2.50 0.79 -2.71
CA GLN A 239 2.92 2.07 -2.16
C GLN A 239 3.68 2.92 -3.16
N CYS A 240 4.58 2.31 -3.96
CA CYS A 240 5.32 3.03 -4.98
C CYS A 240 4.39 3.56 -6.08
N ALA A 241 3.43 2.76 -6.54
CA ALA A 241 2.44 3.17 -7.53
C ALA A 241 1.55 4.32 -7.01
N GLU A 242 1.05 4.21 -5.78
CA GLU A 242 0.27 5.30 -5.16
C GLU A 242 1.09 6.59 -5.05
N ILE A 243 2.38 6.50 -4.67
CA ILE A 243 3.28 7.67 -4.64
C ILE A 243 3.46 8.25 -6.05
N VAL A 244 3.59 7.45 -7.10
CA VAL A 244 3.72 7.93 -8.49
C VAL A 244 2.48 8.74 -8.88
N GLY A 245 1.27 8.28 -8.59
CA GLY A 245 0.03 9.03 -8.80
C GLY A 245 -0.02 10.36 -8.03
N ILE A 246 0.44 10.35 -6.77
CA ILE A 246 0.60 11.57 -5.97
C ILE A 246 1.53 12.56 -6.66
N LEU A 247 2.72 12.10 -7.07
CA LEU A 247 3.72 12.96 -7.71
C LEU A 247 3.23 13.56 -9.02
N GLU A 248 2.50 12.78 -9.82
CA GLU A 248 1.90 13.25 -11.07
C GLU A 248 0.95 14.42 -10.83
N THR A 249 -0.01 14.23 -9.93
CA THR A 249 -1.01 15.24 -9.58
C THR A 249 -0.36 16.49 -9.01
N VAL A 250 0.55 16.33 -8.04
CA VAL A 250 1.21 17.47 -7.38
C VAL A 250 2.07 18.24 -8.36
N LEU A 251 2.82 17.56 -9.22
CA LEU A 251 3.64 18.22 -10.23
C LEU A 251 2.79 18.98 -11.25
N ALA A 252 1.67 18.39 -11.70
CA ALA A 252 0.77 19.02 -12.65
C ALA A 252 0.21 20.35 -12.12
N PHE A 253 -0.39 20.36 -10.93
CA PHE A 253 -0.93 21.61 -10.37
C PHE A 253 0.16 22.60 -9.92
N THR A 254 1.37 22.12 -9.57
CA THR A 254 2.51 23.00 -9.26
C THR A 254 3.03 23.71 -10.51
N ILE A 255 3.07 23.02 -11.64
CA ILE A 255 3.41 23.62 -12.95
C ILE A 255 2.34 24.66 -13.33
N GLN A 256 1.05 24.31 -13.18
CA GLN A 256 -0.05 25.24 -13.47
C GLN A 256 0.04 26.49 -12.60
N TRP A 257 0.31 26.35 -11.30
CA TRP A 257 0.58 27.48 -10.40
C TRP A 257 1.69 28.39 -10.92
N GLY A 258 2.73 27.82 -11.51
CA GLY A 258 3.83 28.55 -12.12
C GLY A 258 3.39 29.47 -13.28
N PHE A 259 2.34 29.09 -14.00
CA PHE A 259 1.73 29.93 -15.06
C PHE A 259 0.74 30.93 -14.50
N ASP A 260 -0.03 30.60 -13.51
CA ASP A 260 -1.12 31.42 -12.97
C ASP A 260 -0.59 32.52 -12.03
N ARG A 261 0.45 32.23 -11.26
CA ARG A 261 1.01 33.19 -10.31
C ARG A 261 1.96 34.16 -10.99
N HIS A 262 1.66 35.44 -10.88
CA HIS A 262 2.50 36.55 -11.42
C HIS A 262 3.33 37.21 -10.31
N SER A 263 4.58 37.54 -10.62
CA SER A 263 5.47 38.36 -9.79
C SER A 263 6.35 39.22 -10.69
N PHE A 264 6.55 40.48 -10.33
CA PHE A 264 7.30 41.43 -11.12
C PHE A 264 6.83 41.51 -12.58
N GLY A 265 5.51 41.52 -12.81
CA GLY A 265 4.87 41.74 -14.12
C GLY A 265 4.84 40.54 -15.07
N ARG A 266 5.22 39.34 -14.63
CA ARG A 266 5.18 38.11 -15.45
C ARG A 266 4.91 36.83 -14.64
N PRO A 267 4.46 35.72 -15.27
CA PRO A 267 4.29 34.45 -14.60
C PRO A 267 5.58 34.01 -13.92
N ILE A 268 5.48 33.44 -12.71
CA ILE A 268 6.68 33.00 -11.98
C ILE A 268 7.40 31.85 -12.71
N GLY A 269 6.68 30.99 -13.43
CA GLY A 269 7.25 29.93 -14.27
C GLY A 269 8.09 30.45 -15.46
N SER A 270 8.07 31.77 -15.76
CA SER A 270 8.91 32.36 -16.77
C SER A 270 10.35 32.59 -16.30
N TYR A 271 10.61 32.58 -14.99
CA TYR A 271 11.95 32.76 -14.44
C TYR A 271 12.81 31.51 -14.63
N GLN A 272 14.05 31.69 -15.12
CA GLN A 272 14.94 30.59 -15.46
C GLN A 272 15.22 29.65 -14.27
N ALA A 273 15.44 30.22 -13.08
CA ALA A 273 15.69 29.43 -11.87
C ALA A 273 14.51 28.49 -11.54
N LEU A 274 13.25 28.96 -11.72
CA LEU A 274 12.07 28.14 -11.49
C LEU A 274 11.85 27.12 -12.62
N LYS A 275 12.12 27.48 -13.88
CA LYS A 275 12.08 26.53 -15.01
C LYS A 275 13.02 25.35 -14.80
N HIS A 276 14.24 25.61 -14.33
CA HIS A 276 15.19 24.55 -14.02
C HIS A 276 14.65 23.64 -12.89
N LYS A 277 14.05 24.23 -11.85
CA LYS A 277 13.45 23.47 -10.76
C LYS A 277 12.31 22.56 -11.24
N TYR A 278 11.42 23.08 -12.09
CA TYR A 278 10.37 22.24 -12.71
C TYR A 278 10.95 21.12 -13.57
N ALA A 279 12.04 21.37 -14.31
CA ALA A 279 12.71 20.34 -15.10
C ALA A 279 13.33 19.26 -14.21
N ASP A 280 13.99 19.63 -13.12
CA ASP A 280 14.55 18.68 -12.15
C ASP A 280 13.45 17.82 -11.52
N LEU A 281 12.34 18.42 -11.09
CA LEU A 281 11.18 17.69 -10.57
C LEU A 281 10.62 16.71 -11.58
N LYS A 282 10.55 17.07 -12.87
CA LYS A 282 10.09 16.16 -13.92
C LYS A 282 11.03 14.97 -14.12
N ILE A 283 12.35 15.19 -14.05
CA ILE A 283 13.35 14.12 -14.13
C ILE A 283 13.16 13.12 -12.98
N TRP A 284 13.02 13.62 -11.75
CA TRP A 284 12.82 12.76 -10.57
C TRP A 284 11.50 11.97 -10.65
N PHE A 285 10.43 12.63 -11.10
CA PHE A 285 9.15 11.98 -11.31
C PHE A 285 9.23 10.84 -12.33
N GLU A 286 9.83 11.08 -13.50
CA GLU A 286 9.97 10.04 -14.52
C GLU A 286 10.85 8.87 -14.05
N ALA A 287 11.86 9.14 -13.25
CA ALA A 287 12.68 8.11 -12.67
C ALA A 287 11.91 7.28 -11.61
N CYS A 288 11.09 7.94 -10.75
CA CYS A 288 10.20 7.23 -9.83
C CYS A 288 9.18 6.35 -10.57
N ARG A 289 8.57 6.87 -11.66
CA ARG A 289 7.63 6.12 -12.50
C ARG A 289 8.33 4.92 -13.16
N ALA A 290 9.49 5.12 -13.77
CA ALA A 290 10.21 4.05 -14.46
C ALA A 290 10.64 2.92 -13.52
N THR A 291 11.17 3.24 -12.34
CA THR A 291 11.55 2.23 -11.34
C THR A 291 10.34 1.47 -10.80
N THR A 292 9.22 2.16 -10.57
CA THR A 292 7.97 1.53 -10.14
C THR A 292 7.41 0.60 -11.22
N THR A 293 7.36 1.06 -12.48
CA THR A 293 6.88 0.24 -13.60
C THR A 293 7.72 -1.03 -13.78
N ALA A 294 9.05 -0.91 -13.68
CA ALA A 294 9.94 -2.06 -13.74
C ALA A 294 9.70 -3.04 -12.59
N ALA A 295 9.51 -2.53 -11.36
CA ALA A 295 9.23 -3.37 -10.20
C ALA A 295 7.87 -4.09 -10.32
N VAL A 296 6.84 -3.41 -10.82
CA VAL A 296 5.53 -4.02 -11.08
C VAL A 296 5.66 -5.19 -12.06
N ALA A 297 6.39 -5.01 -13.18
CA ALA A 297 6.60 -6.06 -14.18
C ALA A 297 7.35 -7.28 -13.62
N GLU A 298 8.40 -7.07 -12.83
CA GLU A 298 9.16 -8.14 -12.20
C GLU A 298 8.33 -8.89 -11.15
N VAL A 299 7.53 -8.18 -10.34
CA VAL A 299 6.63 -8.78 -9.35
C VAL A 299 5.48 -9.51 -10.04
N ALA A 300 4.93 -8.98 -11.13
CA ALA A 300 3.86 -9.61 -11.90
C ALA A 300 4.33 -10.94 -12.51
N SER A 301 5.49 -10.94 -13.16
CA SER A 301 6.07 -12.16 -13.77
C SER A 301 6.64 -13.16 -12.74
N ARG A 302 6.64 -12.84 -11.46
CA ARG A 302 7.27 -13.65 -10.38
C ARG A 302 8.71 -14.03 -10.70
N SER A 303 9.45 -13.12 -11.32
CA SER A 303 10.84 -13.33 -11.70
C SER A 303 11.76 -13.49 -10.48
N ALA A 304 12.93 -14.08 -10.68
CA ALA A 304 13.98 -14.12 -9.65
C ALA A 304 14.44 -12.71 -9.21
N GLY A 305 14.28 -11.71 -10.08
CA GLY A 305 14.61 -10.30 -9.80
C GLY A 305 13.52 -9.51 -9.04
N ALA A 306 12.34 -10.09 -8.80
CA ALA A 306 11.18 -9.37 -8.24
C ALA A 306 11.48 -8.71 -6.88
N GLU A 307 12.20 -9.38 -5.99
CA GLU A 307 12.55 -8.85 -4.67
C GLU A 307 13.54 -7.69 -4.77
N MET A 308 14.52 -7.82 -5.65
CA MET A 308 15.49 -6.76 -5.95
C MET A 308 14.78 -5.53 -6.52
N ALA A 309 13.95 -5.71 -7.56
CA ALA A 309 13.24 -4.63 -8.22
C ALA A 309 12.29 -3.89 -7.28
N ALA A 310 11.52 -4.61 -6.45
CA ALA A 310 10.64 -4.01 -5.45
C ALA A 310 11.41 -3.20 -4.42
N SER A 311 12.57 -3.69 -3.96
CA SER A 311 13.44 -2.97 -3.01
C SER A 311 14.09 -1.74 -3.64
N VAL A 312 14.53 -1.81 -4.90
CA VAL A 312 15.06 -0.66 -5.66
C VAL A 312 13.99 0.42 -5.82
N ALA A 313 12.77 0.05 -6.23
CA ALA A 313 11.69 1.01 -6.38
C ALA A 313 11.36 1.68 -5.04
N LYS A 314 11.21 0.91 -3.97
CA LYS A 314 10.90 1.45 -2.64
C LYS A 314 11.99 2.38 -2.10
N SER A 315 13.25 2.01 -2.27
CA SER A 315 14.37 2.87 -1.90
C SER A 315 14.34 4.18 -2.69
N TYR A 316 14.28 4.09 -4.01
CA TYR A 316 14.35 5.26 -4.88
C TYR A 316 13.15 6.21 -4.69
N VAL A 317 11.93 5.69 -4.76
CA VAL A 317 10.70 6.47 -4.60
C VAL A 317 10.61 7.06 -3.19
N GLY A 318 10.90 6.27 -2.17
CA GLY A 318 10.87 6.72 -0.77
C GLY A 318 11.89 7.81 -0.45
N GLU A 319 13.06 7.80 -1.12
CA GLU A 319 14.09 8.82 -0.95
C GLU A 319 13.72 10.13 -1.62
N HIS A 320 13.25 10.08 -2.87
CA HIS A 320 13.07 11.28 -3.69
C HIS A 320 11.70 11.94 -3.54
N ALA A 321 10.62 11.18 -3.36
CA ALA A 321 9.27 11.74 -3.36
C ALA A 321 8.99 12.78 -2.26
N PRO A 322 9.41 12.61 -0.99
CA PRO A 322 9.20 13.65 0.03
C PRO A 322 9.89 14.97 -0.32
N GLY A 323 11.14 14.91 -0.82
CA GLY A 323 11.90 16.09 -1.26
C GLY A 323 11.24 16.82 -2.43
N MET A 324 10.72 16.07 -3.40
CA MET A 324 9.96 16.63 -4.53
C MET A 324 8.72 17.40 -4.05
N LEU A 325 7.95 16.83 -3.11
CA LEU A 325 6.76 17.50 -2.58
C LEU A 325 7.14 18.75 -1.77
N GLN A 326 8.22 18.71 -1.00
CA GLN A 326 8.74 19.89 -0.28
C GLN A 326 9.15 21.01 -1.26
N ASP A 327 9.79 20.66 -2.36
CA ASP A 327 10.09 21.60 -3.44
C ASP A 327 8.81 22.19 -4.06
N CYS A 328 7.77 21.39 -4.27
CA CYS A 328 6.47 21.87 -4.72
C CYS A 328 5.85 22.85 -3.71
N VAL A 329 5.90 22.54 -2.41
CA VAL A 329 5.49 23.48 -1.35
C VAL A 329 6.26 24.80 -1.45
N GLN A 330 7.57 24.75 -1.63
CA GLN A 330 8.40 25.96 -1.80
C GLN A 330 8.01 26.76 -3.05
N LEU A 331 7.69 26.11 -4.16
CA LEU A 331 7.26 26.75 -5.40
C LEU A 331 5.89 27.46 -5.29
N HIS A 332 5.00 26.97 -4.41
CA HIS A 332 3.75 27.64 -4.09
C HIS A 332 3.93 28.85 -3.15
N GLY A 333 5.06 28.91 -2.42
CA GLY A 333 5.33 29.95 -1.44
C GLY A 333 4.39 29.86 -0.23
N GLY A 334 3.98 31.01 0.31
CA GLY A 334 3.20 31.06 1.54
C GLY A 334 1.91 30.24 1.54
N ILE A 335 1.22 30.13 0.41
CA ILE A 335 -0.02 29.34 0.33
C ILE A 335 0.25 27.83 0.46
N GLY A 336 1.39 27.36 -0.02
CA GLY A 336 1.76 25.93 0.02
C GLY A 336 1.88 25.34 1.42
N VAL A 337 2.03 26.17 2.46
CA VAL A 337 2.11 25.72 3.86
C VAL A 337 0.81 25.94 4.63
N THR A 338 -0.23 26.46 3.98
CA THR A 338 -1.52 26.72 4.65
C THR A 338 -2.40 25.47 4.67
N TRP A 339 -3.35 25.43 5.61
CA TRP A 339 -4.35 24.36 5.71
C TRP A 339 -5.33 24.34 4.54
N GLU A 340 -5.58 25.46 3.93
CA GLU A 340 -6.50 25.65 2.82
C GLU A 340 -5.99 25.04 1.52
N HIS A 341 -4.66 24.92 1.36
CA HIS A 341 -4.04 24.30 0.19
C HIS A 341 -3.92 22.78 0.37
N ASP A 342 -4.15 22.02 -0.70
CA ASP A 342 -4.21 20.56 -0.64
C ASP A 342 -2.83 19.86 -0.61
N LEU A 343 -1.72 20.58 -0.86
CA LEU A 343 -0.37 20.00 -0.87
C LEU A 343 -0.02 19.19 0.36
N HIS A 344 -0.49 19.64 1.55
CA HIS A 344 -0.17 18.94 2.79
C HIS A 344 -0.81 17.55 2.89
N LEU A 345 -1.92 17.30 2.18
CA LEU A 345 -2.58 15.99 2.13
C LEU A 345 -1.65 14.98 1.47
N PHE A 346 -1.14 15.34 0.31
CA PHE A 346 -0.19 14.53 -0.47
C PHE A 346 1.14 14.34 0.27
N LEU A 347 1.70 15.41 0.84
CA LEU A 347 2.97 15.35 1.58
C LEU A 347 2.87 14.41 2.79
N ARG A 348 1.75 14.43 3.52
CA ARG A 348 1.50 13.53 4.66
C ARG A 348 1.50 12.07 4.23
N ARG A 349 0.81 11.71 3.15
CA ARG A 349 0.75 10.35 2.61
C ARG A 349 2.14 9.86 2.20
N VAL A 350 2.89 10.64 1.44
CA VAL A 350 4.24 10.28 1.00
C VAL A 350 5.20 10.15 2.19
N THR A 351 5.10 11.06 3.17
CA THR A 351 5.93 11.01 4.39
C THR A 351 5.64 9.74 5.20
N LEU A 352 4.37 9.35 5.33
CA LEU A 352 3.97 8.10 5.97
C LEU A 352 4.58 6.90 5.23
N TYR A 353 4.38 6.83 3.92
CA TYR A 353 4.84 5.70 3.11
C TYR A 353 6.36 5.57 3.02
N ARG A 354 7.13 6.66 3.18
CA ARG A 354 8.58 6.58 3.28
C ARG A 354 9.02 5.62 4.40
N SER A 355 8.27 5.57 5.49
CA SER A 355 8.62 4.78 6.68
C SER A 355 7.93 3.42 6.76
N MET A 356 6.86 3.20 5.98
CA MET A 356 6.12 1.94 6.01
C MET A 356 6.74 0.90 5.06
N PHE A 357 6.77 -0.36 5.50
CA PHE A 357 7.37 -1.51 4.81
C PHE A 357 8.88 -1.34 4.52
N GLY A 358 9.59 -0.72 5.45
CA GLY A 358 11.01 -0.39 5.38
C GLY A 358 11.27 1.02 4.87
N THR A 359 12.33 1.61 5.39
CA THR A 359 12.83 2.91 4.93
C THR A 359 13.68 2.74 3.66
N PRO A 360 14.00 3.83 2.92
CA PRO A 360 14.98 3.77 1.83
C PRO A 360 16.32 3.15 2.25
N GLU A 361 16.76 3.44 3.47
CA GLU A 361 18.00 2.93 4.03
C GLU A 361 17.95 1.40 4.24
N ASP A 362 16.83 0.89 4.77
CA ASP A 362 16.59 -0.56 4.94
C ASP A 362 16.62 -1.28 3.58
N HIS A 363 15.98 -0.69 2.55
CA HIS A 363 15.96 -1.26 1.22
C HIS A 363 17.29 -1.15 0.49
N ASN A 364 18.10 -0.12 0.73
CA ASN A 364 19.47 -0.06 0.22
C ASN A 364 20.34 -1.20 0.77
N LEU A 365 20.20 -1.50 2.07
CA LEU A 365 20.87 -2.67 2.66
C LEU A 365 20.37 -3.98 2.04
N ARG A 366 19.06 -4.11 1.82
CA ARG A 366 18.47 -5.29 1.18
C ARG A 366 18.98 -5.50 -0.24
N VAL A 367 19.03 -4.43 -1.05
CA VAL A 367 19.61 -4.46 -2.42
C VAL A 367 21.07 -4.94 -2.38
N TYR A 368 21.87 -4.41 -1.46
CA TYR A 368 23.26 -4.82 -1.29
C TYR A 368 23.40 -6.32 -0.93
N ASP A 369 22.56 -6.83 -0.02
CA ASP A 369 22.61 -8.25 0.37
C ASP A 369 22.20 -9.17 -0.79
N LEU A 370 21.16 -8.81 -1.56
CA LEU A 370 20.72 -9.56 -2.73
C LEU A 370 21.79 -9.59 -3.82
N THR A 371 22.47 -8.47 -4.09
CA THR A 371 23.56 -8.40 -5.06
C THR A 371 24.74 -9.32 -4.70
N LYS A 372 25.04 -9.47 -3.40
CA LYS A 372 26.08 -10.40 -2.94
C LYS A 372 25.70 -11.86 -3.16
N LEU A 373 24.43 -12.21 -2.95
CA LEU A 373 23.94 -13.58 -3.17
C LEU A 373 24.04 -13.98 -4.64
N GLU A 374 23.68 -13.08 -5.57
CA GLU A 374 23.81 -13.30 -7.01
C GLU A 374 25.29 -13.47 -7.46
N SER A 375 26.22 -12.75 -6.83
CA SER A 375 27.65 -12.87 -7.17
C SER A 375 28.34 -14.11 -6.58
N ALA A 376 27.68 -14.82 -5.66
CA ALA A 376 28.18 -16.04 -5.01
C ALA A 376 27.57 -17.33 -5.59
N SER A 377 26.56 -17.24 -6.44
CA SER A 377 25.90 -18.32 -7.18
C SER A 377 26.48 -18.48 -8.57
#